data_c5fbce784f3e15e5ca0c1f9499738e9c
#
_entry.id   c5fbce784f3e15e5ca0c1f9499738e9c
#
_cell.length_a   1.000
_cell.length_b   1.000
_cell.length_c   1.000
_cell.angle_alpha   90.00
_cell.angle_beta   90.00
_cell.angle_gamma   90.00
#
_symmetry.space_group_name_H-M   'P 1'
#
loop_
_entity.id
_entity.type
_entity.pdbx_description
1 polymer ?
#
loop_
_entity_poly.entity_id
_entity_poly.type
_entity_poly.pdbx_seq_one_letter_code
_entity_poly.pdbx_strand_id
1 'polypeptide(L)'
;MFQKILIANRGEIAIRIMRACRELGISTVAVYSEADRNALFAKYADEAVFVGPSPASQSYLRIDKILAAAEQTGAEGIHPGYGFLSENPAFARACEENGIVFIGPTSQSIDKMGSKIAARDIMKNAGVPIIPGSEGGISDPEETRDLVEAIGYPVMLKPAAGGGGIGMKIVWNEKDLGPALNSARSIAKSAFGDETVYVEKYLADPRHIEFQVLADSKGKTIYVSDRECSIQRRHQKLIEESPSPIMTPELREEMGSIAVRAAEAIDYRSAGTVEFMYSRGDYYFLEMNTRLQVEHPITEMVTSVDLAKEQIRIAAGEPLAYSQDEIEIRGWAIECRVNAEDPLNDFAPSPGRIKRYRSPGGPGIRVDSGVYAGFVIPPYYDSMISKVVAMGRDRKEAISRMERALYEYIVTGVVTNINFHVAVLRHERFRRGDINTNFLKEEAIMEEVKKVAEAEREKGLSLASALGADTRKVAAISAAVGAYMSHRETPASEE
;
A
#
# COMPACT_ATOMS: atom_id res chain seq x y z
N MET A 1 27.23 -12.83 3.53
CA MET A 1 26.23 -12.62 2.44
C MET A 1 25.65 -13.99 2.07
N PHE A 2 24.36 -14.10 1.80
CA PHE A 2 23.67 -15.35 1.43
C PHE A 2 24.13 -15.89 0.07
N GLN A 3 24.08 -17.20 -0.11
CA GLN A 3 24.26 -17.85 -1.42
C GLN A 3 22.90 -18.04 -2.12
N LYS A 4 21.84 -18.32 -1.35
CA LYS A 4 20.50 -18.59 -1.89
C LYS A 4 19.41 -18.05 -0.99
N ILE A 5 18.42 -17.34 -1.58
CA ILE A 5 17.25 -16.78 -0.89
C ILE A 5 15.97 -17.32 -1.52
N LEU A 6 15.04 -17.78 -0.69
CA LEU A 6 13.67 -18.08 -1.09
C LEU A 6 12.82 -16.82 -0.98
N ILE A 7 12.03 -16.52 -2.01
CA ILE A 7 11.08 -15.41 -2.03
C ILE A 7 9.68 -15.95 -1.72
N ALA A 8 9.20 -15.72 -0.49
CA ALA A 8 7.89 -16.17 -0.02
C ALA A 8 6.78 -15.20 -0.43
N ASN A 9 6.76 -14.82 -1.70
CA ASN A 9 5.78 -13.90 -2.27
C ASN A 9 5.59 -14.15 -3.77
N ARG A 10 4.73 -13.34 -4.41
CA ARG A 10 4.35 -13.46 -5.82
C ARG A 10 4.33 -12.09 -6.51
N GLY A 11 4.02 -12.10 -7.81
CA GLY A 11 3.76 -10.89 -8.58
C GLY A 11 4.99 -10.01 -8.78
N GLU A 12 4.77 -8.69 -8.78
CA GLU A 12 5.83 -7.73 -9.06
C GLU A 12 6.88 -7.66 -7.95
N ILE A 13 6.46 -7.83 -6.67
CA ILE A 13 7.39 -7.76 -5.55
C ILE A 13 8.37 -8.94 -5.53
N ALA A 14 7.93 -10.13 -5.93
CA ALA A 14 8.83 -11.27 -6.07
C ALA A 14 9.92 -10.96 -7.10
N ILE A 15 9.57 -10.39 -8.25
CA ILE A 15 10.53 -9.99 -9.28
C ILE A 15 11.45 -8.87 -8.76
N ARG A 16 10.89 -7.89 -8.02
CA ARG A 16 11.69 -6.80 -7.43
C ARG A 16 12.79 -7.31 -6.51
N ILE A 17 12.45 -8.26 -5.63
CA ILE A 17 13.40 -8.89 -4.71
C ILE A 17 14.41 -9.74 -5.48
N MET A 18 13.97 -10.53 -6.46
CA MET A 18 14.87 -11.34 -7.30
C MET A 18 15.88 -10.49 -8.08
N ARG A 19 15.48 -9.28 -8.53
CA ARG A 19 16.41 -8.32 -9.15
C ARG A 19 17.49 -7.89 -8.15
N ALA A 20 17.11 -7.55 -6.91
CA ALA A 20 18.07 -7.21 -5.86
C ALA A 20 19.02 -8.38 -5.56
N CYS A 21 18.50 -9.60 -5.43
CA CYS A 21 19.32 -10.81 -5.22
C CYS A 21 20.31 -11.01 -6.38
N ARG A 22 19.84 -10.90 -7.62
CA ARG A 22 20.69 -11.09 -8.81
C ARG A 22 21.84 -10.08 -8.88
N GLU A 23 21.57 -8.82 -8.55
CA GLU A 23 22.57 -7.76 -8.49
C GLU A 23 23.55 -7.91 -7.32
N LEU A 24 23.17 -8.66 -6.29
CA LEU A 24 24.05 -9.09 -5.17
C LEU A 24 24.75 -10.42 -5.42
N GLY A 25 24.52 -11.08 -6.56
CA GLY A 25 25.10 -12.40 -6.87
C GLY A 25 24.49 -13.56 -6.10
N ILE A 26 23.24 -13.42 -5.64
CA ILE A 26 22.51 -14.39 -4.82
C ILE A 26 21.52 -15.16 -5.69
N SER A 27 21.55 -16.50 -5.61
CA SER A 27 20.57 -17.37 -6.28
C SER A 27 19.18 -17.26 -5.64
N THR A 28 18.13 -17.42 -6.46
CA THR A 28 16.75 -17.18 -6.05
C THR A 28 15.86 -18.42 -6.19
N VAL A 29 15.01 -18.65 -5.20
CA VAL A 29 13.96 -19.66 -5.23
C VAL A 29 12.60 -18.98 -5.19
N ALA A 30 11.76 -19.20 -6.20
CA ALA A 30 10.35 -18.81 -6.17
C ALA A 30 9.50 -19.92 -5.56
N VAL A 31 8.45 -19.54 -4.82
CA VAL A 31 7.35 -20.46 -4.49
C VAL A 31 6.13 -20.07 -5.30
N TYR A 32 5.39 -21.02 -5.86
CA TYR A 32 4.22 -20.72 -6.68
C TYR A 32 3.04 -21.65 -6.42
N SER A 33 1.84 -21.09 -6.47
CA SER A 33 0.57 -21.84 -6.45
C SER A 33 0.20 -22.32 -7.84
N GLU A 34 -0.84 -23.13 -7.91
CA GLU A 34 -1.37 -23.61 -9.20
C GLU A 34 -1.77 -22.48 -10.15
N ALA A 35 -2.40 -21.39 -9.64
CA ALA A 35 -2.76 -20.23 -10.45
C ALA A 35 -1.55 -19.47 -11.00
N ASP A 36 -0.41 -19.52 -10.32
CA ASP A 36 0.81 -18.82 -10.68
C ASP A 36 1.85 -19.71 -11.43
N ARG A 37 1.48 -20.93 -11.83
CA ARG A 37 2.37 -21.85 -12.57
C ARG A 37 3.05 -21.20 -13.79
N ASN A 38 2.35 -20.29 -14.45
CA ASN A 38 2.83 -19.56 -15.62
C ASN A 38 3.23 -18.11 -15.32
N ALA A 39 3.26 -17.70 -14.05
CA ALA A 39 3.62 -16.34 -13.66
C ALA A 39 5.07 -16.00 -13.99
N LEU A 40 5.32 -14.73 -14.28
CA LEU A 40 6.64 -14.26 -14.67
C LEU A 40 7.69 -14.52 -13.59
N PHE A 41 7.37 -14.28 -12.34
CA PHE A 41 8.31 -14.46 -11.22
C PHE A 41 8.74 -15.93 -11.06
N ALA A 42 7.84 -16.91 -11.29
CA ALA A 42 8.16 -18.33 -11.23
C ALA A 42 9.13 -18.78 -12.35
N LYS A 43 9.12 -18.05 -13.49
CA LYS A 43 10.04 -18.28 -14.60
C LYS A 43 11.33 -17.46 -14.49
N TYR A 44 11.33 -16.41 -13.70
CA TYR A 44 12.46 -15.48 -13.53
C TYR A 44 13.47 -15.98 -12.49
N ALA A 45 13.01 -16.69 -11.47
CA ALA A 45 13.84 -17.29 -10.45
C ALA A 45 14.76 -18.37 -11.01
N ASP A 46 15.88 -18.65 -10.31
CA ASP A 46 16.80 -19.72 -10.68
C ASP A 46 16.18 -21.10 -10.40
N GLU A 47 15.38 -21.20 -9.33
CA GLU A 47 14.59 -22.39 -8.98
C GLU A 47 13.15 -21.99 -8.64
N ALA A 48 12.20 -22.93 -8.83
CA ALA A 48 10.79 -22.69 -8.49
C ALA A 48 10.15 -23.93 -7.88
N VAL A 49 9.47 -23.77 -6.74
CA VAL A 49 8.83 -24.85 -5.98
C VAL A 49 7.32 -24.65 -5.94
N PHE A 50 6.58 -25.69 -6.30
CA PHE A 50 5.13 -25.71 -6.21
C PHE A 50 4.69 -25.90 -4.76
N VAL A 51 3.86 -24.97 -4.24
CA VAL A 51 3.41 -24.97 -2.83
C VAL A 51 1.93 -25.27 -2.65
N GLY A 52 1.19 -25.54 -3.71
CA GLY A 52 -0.18 -26.04 -3.59
C GLY A 52 -1.24 -25.33 -4.43
N PRO A 53 -2.52 -25.58 -4.12
CA PRO A 53 -3.67 -25.02 -4.86
C PRO A 53 -3.70 -23.50 -4.91
N SER A 54 -4.56 -22.95 -5.78
CA SER A 54 -4.67 -21.52 -6.03
C SER A 54 -5.01 -20.65 -4.81
N PRO A 55 -5.93 -21.03 -3.88
CA PRO A 55 -6.20 -20.21 -2.70
C PRO A 55 -4.95 -19.99 -1.84
N ALA A 56 -4.71 -18.74 -1.42
CA ALA A 56 -3.54 -18.38 -0.60
C ALA A 56 -3.47 -19.17 0.71
N SER A 57 -4.61 -19.46 1.35
CA SER A 57 -4.69 -20.28 2.57
C SER A 57 -4.20 -21.72 2.41
N GLN A 58 -4.11 -22.19 1.16
CA GLN A 58 -3.64 -23.55 0.83
C GLN A 58 -2.24 -23.56 0.20
N SER A 59 -1.64 -22.38 -0.01
CA SER A 59 -0.35 -22.20 -0.68
C SER A 59 0.54 -21.17 0.05
N TYR A 60 0.47 -19.90 -0.31
CA TYR A 60 1.34 -18.82 0.18
C TYR A 60 1.25 -18.53 1.68
N LEU A 61 0.14 -18.89 2.35
CA LEU A 61 -0.05 -18.74 3.79
C LEU A 61 0.28 -20.04 4.58
N ARG A 62 0.81 -21.06 3.91
CA ARG A 62 1.20 -22.34 4.54
C ARG A 62 2.67 -22.28 4.95
N ILE A 63 2.91 -21.96 6.22
CA ILE A 63 4.24 -21.86 6.82
C ILE A 63 5.03 -23.16 6.60
N ASP A 64 4.40 -24.31 6.87
CA ASP A 64 5.00 -25.65 6.70
C ASP A 64 5.51 -25.88 5.27
N LYS A 65 4.75 -25.45 4.24
CA LYS A 65 5.15 -25.63 2.84
C LYS A 65 6.25 -24.68 2.41
N ILE A 66 6.25 -23.45 2.93
CA ILE A 66 7.30 -22.47 2.65
C ILE A 66 8.63 -22.93 3.26
N LEU A 67 8.61 -23.39 4.52
CA LEU A 67 9.80 -23.93 5.17
C LEU A 67 10.33 -25.19 4.48
N ALA A 68 9.43 -26.14 4.12
CA ALA A 68 9.82 -27.34 3.37
C ALA A 68 10.45 -26.99 2.01
N ALA A 69 9.94 -25.95 1.31
CA ALA A 69 10.56 -25.47 0.07
C ALA A 69 11.96 -24.88 0.30
N ALA A 70 12.16 -24.15 1.40
CA ALA A 70 13.47 -23.60 1.75
C ALA A 70 14.47 -24.72 2.09
N GLU A 71 14.07 -25.70 2.89
CA GLU A 71 14.87 -26.86 3.22
C GLU A 71 15.24 -27.69 1.98
N GLN A 72 14.24 -27.99 1.13
CA GLN A 72 14.43 -28.74 -0.11
C GLN A 72 15.46 -28.12 -1.05
N THR A 73 15.49 -26.78 -1.11
CA THR A 73 16.34 -26.01 -2.04
C THR A 73 17.67 -25.57 -1.41
N GLY A 74 17.81 -25.72 -0.09
CA GLY A 74 18.97 -25.23 0.66
C GLY A 74 19.02 -23.70 0.72
N ALA A 75 17.86 -23.01 0.74
CA ALA A 75 17.83 -21.57 0.90
C ALA A 75 18.21 -21.18 2.34
N GLU A 76 19.16 -20.25 2.47
CA GLU A 76 19.70 -19.79 3.76
C GLU A 76 18.83 -18.71 4.39
N GLY A 77 18.07 -17.97 3.56
CA GLY A 77 17.16 -16.91 3.98
C GLY A 77 15.84 -16.94 3.22
N ILE A 78 14.81 -16.40 3.86
CA ILE A 78 13.48 -16.22 3.27
C ILE A 78 13.14 -14.73 3.27
N HIS A 79 12.85 -14.18 2.08
CA HIS A 79 12.33 -12.80 1.94
C HIS A 79 10.82 -12.84 1.76
N PRO A 80 10.04 -12.31 2.71
CA PRO A 80 8.58 -12.38 2.67
C PRO A 80 7.93 -11.33 1.76
N GLY A 81 8.67 -10.30 1.32
CA GLY A 81 8.12 -9.15 0.61
C GLY A 81 7.16 -8.34 1.46
N TYR A 82 5.94 -8.11 0.95
CA TYR A 82 4.82 -7.50 1.69
C TYR A 82 3.53 -8.33 1.50
N GLY A 83 2.56 -8.17 2.42
CA GLY A 83 1.37 -9.02 2.47
C GLY A 83 1.70 -10.47 2.87
N PHE A 84 0.75 -11.38 2.69
CA PHE A 84 0.87 -12.79 3.08
C PHE A 84 1.47 -12.99 4.49
N LEU A 85 2.67 -13.56 4.58
CA LEU A 85 3.34 -13.90 5.84
C LEU A 85 4.34 -12.83 6.31
N SER A 86 4.44 -11.69 5.63
CA SER A 86 5.47 -10.69 5.93
C SER A 86 5.38 -10.05 7.32
N GLU A 87 4.19 -10.00 7.90
CA GLU A 87 3.93 -9.47 9.26
C GLU A 87 3.39 -10.58 10.19
N ASN A 88 3.73 -11.83 9.90
CA ASN A 88 3.30 -12.96 10.73
C ASN A 88 4.41 -13.35 11.72
N PRO A 89 4.24 -13.10 13.04
CA PRO A 89 5.28 -13.39 14.03
C PRO A 89 5.55 -14.89 14.18
N ALA A 90 4.53 -15.75 13.96
CA ALA A 90 4.70 -17.19 13.99
C ALA A 90 5.59 -17.70 12.84
N PHE A 91 5.48 -17.08 11.66
CA PHE A 91 6.34 -17.41 10.53
C PHE A 91 7.80 -16.98 10.76
N ALA A 92 8.02 -15.76 11.25
CA ALA A 92 9.36 -15.29 11.58
C ALA A 92 10.03 -16.20 12.62
N ARG A 93 9.29 -16.56 13.67
CA ARG A 93 9.76 -17.52 14.71
C ARG A 93 10.04 -18.89 14.14
N ALA A 94 9.17 -19.41 13.28
CA ALA A 94 9.39 -20.71 12.65
C ALA A 94 10.63 -20.72 11.74
N CYS A 95 10.96 -19.62 11.06
CA CYS A 95 12.23 -19.49 10.35
C CYS A 95 13.42 -19.57 11.31
N GLU A 96 13.39 -18.78 12.40
CA GLU A 96 14.44 -18.76 13.42
C GLU A 96 14.69 -20.17 14.04
N GLU A 97 13.62 -20.88 14.39
CA GLU A 97 13.67 -22.24 14.96
C GLU A 97 14.22 -23.29 13.98
N ASN A 98 14.09 -23.08 12.68
CA ASN A 98 14.62 -23.96 11.64
C ASN A 98 16.01 -23.51 11.10
N GLY A 99 16.63 -22.50 11.72
CA GLY A 99 17.95 -22.01 11.30
C GLY A 99 17.95 -21.28 9.95
N ILE A 100 16.80 -20.79 9.50
CA ILE A 100 16.62 -20.02 8.27
C ILE A 100 16.49 -18.55 8.64
N VAL A 101 17.24 -17.66 7.97
CA VAL A 101 17.16 -16.23 8.26
C VAL A 101 15.86 -15.63 7.67
N PHE A 102 15.00 -15.10 8.53
CA PHE A 102 13.88 -14.27 8.09
C PHE A 102 14.40 -12.88 7.69
N ILE A 103 14.29 -12.52 6.41
CA ILE A 103 14.74 -11.21 5.90
C ILE A 103 13.66 -10.16 6.22
N GLY A 104 13.76 -9.62 7.41
CA GLY A 104 12.78 -8.74 8.03
C GLY A 104 13.12 -8.46 9.49
N PRO A 105 12.18 -7.91 10.26
CA PRO A 105 12.34 -7.70 11.70
C PRO A 105 12.29 -9.01 12.49
N THR A 106 12.56 -8.93 13.79
CA THR A 106 12.40 -10.07 14.70
C THR A 106 10.95 -10.44 14.89
N SER A 107 10.68 -11.71 15.22
CA SER A 107 9.32 -12.16 15.59
C SER A 107 8.74 -11.33 16.74
N GLN A 108 9.56 -10.86 17.67
CA GLN A 108 9.16 -10.00 18.80
C GLN A 108 8.74 -8.58 18.35
N SER A 109 9.48 -7.97 17.41
CA SER A 109 9.14 -6.63 16.90
C SER A 109 7.82 -6.67 16.11
N ILE A 110 7.59 -7.74 15.35
CA ILE A 110 6.31 -7.96 14.64
C ILE A 110 5.16 -8.11 15.67
N ASP A 111 5.35 -8.91 16.71
CA ASP A 111 4.34 -9.17 17.72
C ASP A 111 3.97 -7.90 18.51
N LYS A 112 4.98 -7.09 18.92
CA LYS A 112 4.77 -5.80 19.59
C LYS A 112 3.88 -4.85 18.77
N MET A 113 4.01 -4.84 17.45
CA MET A 113 3.23 -3.96 16.54
C MET A 113 1.93 -4.59 16.04
N GLY A 114 1.76 -5.90 16.20
CA GLY A 114 0.54 -6.62 15.80
C GLY A 114 -0.71 -6.24 16.62
N SER A 115 -0.54 -5.77 17.85
CA SER A 115 -1.62 -5.29 18.69
C SER A 115 -1.68 -3.76 18.70
N LYS A 116 -2.77 -3.16 18.19
CA LYS A 116 -2.94 -1.70 18.15
C LYS A 116 -2.85 -1.05 19.55
N ILE A 117 -3.38 -1.73 20.58
CA ILE A 117 -3.33 -1.22 21.96
C ILE A 117 -1.88 -1.25 22.47
N ALA A 118 -1.20 -2.40 22.36
CA ALA A 118 0.18 -2.53 22.82
C ALA A 118 1.11 -1.58 22.06
N ALA A 119 0.95 -1.45 20.73
CA ALA A 119 1.71 -0.51 19.92
C ALA A 119 1.51 0.94 20.40
N ARG A 120 0.27 1.35 20.65
CA ARG A 120 -0.05 2.69 21.17
C ARG A 120 0.63 2.97 22.50
N ASP A 121 0.59 2.01 23.44
CA ASP A 121 1.22 2.16 24.76
C ASP A 121 2.74 2.24 24.66
N ILE A 122 3.36 1.40 23.83
CA ILE A 122 4.80 1.45 23.56
C ILE A 122 5.18 2.82 23.00
N MET A 123 4.45 3.31 22.00
CA MET A 123 4.72 4.60 21.36
C MET A 123 4.52 5.78 22.32
N LYS A 124 3.46 5.77 23.14
CA LYS A 124 3.23 6.75 24.19
C LYS A 124 4.41 6.82 25.17
N ASN A 125 4.88 5.66 25.65
CA ASN A 125 6.00 5.57 26.57
C ASN A 125 7.33 6.01 25.95
N ALA A 126 7.50 5.85 24.63
CA ALA A 126 8.64 6.34 23.88
C ALA A 126 8.56 7.83 23.54
N GLY A 127 7.49 8.55 23.94
CA GLY A 127 7.29 9.96 23.61
C GLY A 127 6.97 10.20 22.13
N VAL A 128 6.42 9.21 21.43
CA VAL A 128 5.91 9.36 20.07
C VAL A 128 4.48 9.93 20.18
N PRO A 129 4.16 11.02 19.49
CA PRO A 129 2.82 11.61 19.53
C PRO A 129 1.75 10.60 19.06
N ILE A 130 0.75 10.37 19.91
CA ILE A 130 -0.41 9.52 19.60
C ILE A 130 -1.68 10.37 19.58
N ILE A 131 -2.69 9.96 18.80
CA ILE A 131 -3.98 10.68 18.76
C ILE A 131 -4.53 10.79 20.19
N PRO A 132 -4.77 12.01 20.72
CA PRO A 132 -5.35 12.17 22.04
C PRO A 132 -6.70 11.47 22.16
N GLY A 133 -6.91 10.73 23.23
CA GLY A 133 -8.14 9.96 23.42
C GLY A 133 -8.19 9.25 24.75
N SER A 134 -9.28 8.49 24.99
CA SER A 134 -9.44 7.69 26.20
C SER A 134 -8.44 6.54 26.28
N GLU A 135 -7.95 6.22 27.47
CA GLU A 135 -7.07 5.06 27.72
C GLU A 135 -7.87 3.73 27.75
N GLY A 136 -9.19 3.82 27.83
CA GLY A 136 -10.10 2.67 27.86
C GLY A 136 -11.47 3.05 27.35
N GLY A 137 -12.40 2.11 27.44
CA GLY A 137 -13.80 2.37 27.16
C GLY A 137 -14.38 3.36 28.15
N ILE A 138 -15.09 4.35 27.65
CA ILE A 138 -15.79 5.33 28.47
C ILE A 138 -17.19 4.83 28.86
N SER A 139 -17.50 4.92 30.14
CA SER A 139 -18.81 4.53 30.69
C SER A 139 -19.52 5.67 31.39
N ASP A 140 -18.77 6.59 32.00
CA ASP A 140 -19.28 7.72 32.75
C ASP A 140 -19.41 8.98 31.86
N PRO A 141 -20.60 9.63 31.82
CA PRO A 141 -20.80 10.86 31.07
C PRO A 141 -19.98 12.06 31.57
N GLU A 142 -19.74 12.14 32.91
CA GLU A 142 -18.97 13.25 33.49
C GLU A 142 -17.48 13.09 33.20
N GLU A 143 -16.89 11.90 33.42
CA GLU A 143 -15.51 11.60 33.04
C GLU A 143 -15.29 11.82 31.51
N THR A 144 -16.31 11.46 30.72
CA THR A 144 -16.27 11.70 29.27
C THR A 144 -16.19 13.18 28.94
N ARG A 145 -16.95 14.03 29.66
CA ARG A 145 -16.94 15.48 29.45
C ARG A 145 -15.58 16.08 29.78
N ASP A 146 -15.01 15.76 30.94
CA ASP A 146 -13.72 16.25 31.39
C ASP A 146 -12.60 15.86 30.39
N LEU A 147 -12.63 14.61 29.93
CA LEU A 147 -11.70 14.11 28.93
C LEU A 147 -11.84 14.87 27.60
N VAL A 148 -13.08 15.07 27.12
CA VAL A 148 -13.34 15.77 25.86
C VAL A 148 -12.97 17.25 25.95
N GLU A 149 -13.14 17.90 27.11
CA GLU A 149 -12.65 19.26 27.34
C GLU A 149 -11.13 19.33 27.26
N ALA A 150 -10.42 18.36 27.84
CA ALA A 150 -8.96 18.27 27.78
C ALA A 150 -8.44 18.03 26.36
N ILE A 151 -9.10 17.18 25.57
CA ILE A 151 -8.76 16.89 24.16
C ILE A 151 -9.14 18.07 23.24
N GLY A 152 -10.22 18.77 23.55
CA GLY A 152 -10.84 19.81 22.74
C GLY A 152 -11.65 19.27 21.57
N TYR A 153 -12.78 19.95 21.26
CA TYR A 153 -13.62 19.60 20.11
C TYR A 153 -12.94 19.93 18.76
N PRO A 154 -13.29 19.26 17.64
CA PRO A 154 -14.18 18.11 17.59
C PRO A 154 -13.52 16.81 18.07
N VAL A 155 -14.35 15.86 18.54
CA VAL A 155 -13.91 14.51 18.92
C VAL A 155 -14.70 13.45 18.16
N MET A 156 -14.17 12.24 18.10
CA MET A 156 -14.82 11.07 17.50
C MET A 156 -15.09 10.02 18.57
N LEU A 157 -16.32 9.56 18.64
CA LEU A 157 -16.74 8.42 19.42
C LEU A 157 -16.64 7.16 18.56
N LYS A 158 -15.96 6.14 19.04
CA LYS A 158 -15.73 4.87 18.32
C LYS A 158 -16.14 3.68 19.17
N PRO A 159 -16.94 2.71 18.68
CA PRO A 159 -17.15 1.44 19.35
C PRO A 159 -15.83 0.70 19.59
N ALA A 160 -15.70 0.06 20.76
CA ALA A 160 -14.52 -0.75 21.11
C ALA A 160 -14.43 -2.01 20.26
N ALA A 161 -15.57 -2.66 20.07
CA ALA A 161 -15.71 -3.82 19.22
C ALA A 161 -16.18 -3.39 17.84
N GLY A 162 -15.51 -3.90 16.78
CA GLY A 162 -15.89 -3.68 15.39
C GLY A 162 -14.91 -2.84 14.57
N GLY A 163 -15.16 -2.81 13.26
CA GLY A 163 -14.37 -2.11 12.26
C GLY A 163 -15.26 -1.49 11.17
N GLY A 164 -14.65 -0.84 10.17
CA GLY A 164 -15.39 -0.33 9.01
C GLY A 164 -16.24 0.92 9.26
N GLY A 165 -16.07 1.62 10.39
CA GLY A 165 -16.74 2.90 10.66
C GLY A 165 -18.17 2.77 11.21
N ILE A 166 -18.66 1.57 11.49
CA ILE A 166 -20.00 1.34 12.02
C ILE A 166 -20.09 1.91 13.44
N GLY A 167 -21.07 2.79 13.68
CA GLY A 167 -21.31 3.39 14.99
C GLY A 167 -20.40 4.55 15.37
N MET A 168 -19.44 4.94 14.52
CA MET A 168 -18.64 6.13 14.75
C MET A 168 -19.48 7.40 14.66
N LYS A 169 -19.24 8.36 15.58
CA LYS A 169 -19.92 9.66 15.65
C LYS A 169 -18.91 10.77 15.85
N ILE A 170 -18.97 11.80 14.99
CA ILE A 170 -18.20 13.02 15.19
C ILE A 170 -19.04 13.95 16.07
N VAL A 171 -18.41 14.51 17.10
CA VAL A 171 -19.02 15.44 18.05
C VAL A 171 -18.30 16.78 17.89
N TRP A 172 -19.03 17.79 17.44
CA TRP A 172 -18.47 19.10 17.12
C TRP A 172 -18.48 20.07 18.30
N ASN A 173 -19.33 19.84 19.29
CA ASN A 173 -19.50 20.72 20.45
C ASN A 173 -20.07 19.94 21.64
N GLU A 174 -20.03 20.55 22.83
CA GLU A 174 -20.46 19.95 24.09
C GLU A 174 -21.92 19.50 24.09
N LYS A 175 -22.82 20.29 23.47
CA LYS A 175 -24.26 19.99 23.47
C LYS A 175 -24.59 18.68 22.77
N ASP A 176 -23.80 18.31 21.78
CA ASP A 176 -24.00 17.08 21.00
C ASP A 176 -23.38 15.85 21.64
N LEU A 177 -22.53 15.99 22.69
CA LEU A 177 -21.78 14.88 23.28
C LEU A 177 -22.69 13.81 23.88
N GLY A 178 -23.61 14.18 24.75
CA GLY A 178 -24.53 13.24 25.43
C GLY A 178 -25.38 12.44 24.44
N PRO A 179 -26.12 13.09 23.53
CA PRO A 179 -26.89 12.39 22.50
C PRO A 179 -26.04 11.49 21.59
N ALA A 180 -24.84 11.94 21.18
CA ALA A 180 -23.93 11.15 20.35
C ALA A 180 -23.38 9.92 21.07
N LEU A 181 -23.03 10.06 22.37
CA LEU A 181 -22.53 8.97 23.19
C LEU A 181 -23.59 7.88 23.35
N ASN A 182 -24.84 8.27 23.73
CA ASN A 182 -25.94 7.33 23.83
C ASN A 182 -26.25 6.60 22.53
N SER A 183 -26.21 7.32 21.41
CA SER A 183 -26.39 6.74 20.06
C SER A 183 -25.26 5.76 19.72
N ALA A 184 -23.99 6.14 19.95
CA ALA A 184 -22.84 5.28 19.69
C ALA A 184 -22.88 3.98 20.50
N ARG A 185 -23.22 4.06 21.78
CA ARG A 185 -23.40 2.90 22.69
C ARG A 185 -24.51 1.97 22.23
N SER A 186 -25.68 2.54 21.87
CA SER A 186 -26.81 1.75 21.37
C SER A 186 -26.45 0.98 20.10
N ILE A 187 -25.75 1.63 19.16
CA ILE A 187 -25.30 1.00 17.92
C ILE A 187 -24.24 -0.08 18.24
N ALA A 188 -23.28 0.21 19.11
CA ALA A 188 -22.23 -0.72 19.51
C ALA A 188 -22.84 -2.00 20.13
N LYS A 189 -23.79 -1.85 21.06
CA LYS A 189 -24.52 -2.96 21.68
C LYS A 189 -25.30 -3.79 20.65
N SER A 190 -26.02 -3.12 19.77
CA SER A 190 -26.85 -3.80 18.75
C SER A 190 -26.00 -4.53 17.69
N ALA A 191 -24.90 -3.93 17.26
CA ALA A 191 -24.09 -4.47 16.17
C ALA A 191 -23.03 -5.49 16.63
N PHE A 192 -22.50 -5.32 17.86
CA PHE A 192 -21.35 -6.07 18.34
C PHE A 192 -21.56 -6.77 19.69
N GLY A 193 -22.70 -6.53 20.36
CA GLY A 193 -23.00 -7.08 21.70
C GLY A 193 -22.26 -6.39 22.86
N ASP A 194 -21.39 -5.43 22.57
CA ASP A 194 -20.59 -4.65 23.52
C ASP A 194 -20.88 -3.16 23.35
N GLU A 195 -21.26 -2.48 24.42
CA GLU A 195 -21.62 -1.05 24.42
C GLU A 195 -20.42 -0.13 24.68
N THR A 196 -19.21 -0.69 24.82
CA THR A 196 -18.00 0.06 25.10
C THR A 196 -17.66 1.01 23.94
N VAL A 197 -17.43 2.28 24.26
CA VAL A 197 -17.10 3.34 23.30
C VAL A 197 -15.82 4.04 23.76
N TYR A 198 -14.95 4.39 22.81
CA TYR A 198 -13.76 5.22 23.01
C TYR A 198 -14.00 6.64 22.49
N VAL A 199 -13.28 7.60 23.06
CA VAL A 199 -13.17 8.97 22.54
C VAL A 199 -11.78 9.14 21.93
N GLU A 200 -11.73 9.77 20.77
CA GLU A 200 -10.47 10.24 20.18
C GLU A 200 -10.65 11.65 19.60
N LYS A 201 -9.54 12.42 19.53
CA LYS A 201 -9.51 13.66 18.78
C LYS A 201 -9.94 13.41 17.34
N TYR A 202 -10.90 14.18 16.84
CA TYR A 202 -11.23 14.15 15.42
C TYR A 202 -10.23 15.00 14.64
N LEU A 203 -9.58 14.40 13.68
CA LEU A 203 -8.67 15.09 12.77
C LEU A 203 -9.45 15.56 11.54
N ALA A 204 -9.52 16.87 11.36
CA ALA A 204 -10.14 17.46 10.18
C ALA A 204 -9.13 17.46 9.03
N ASP A 205 -9.58 17.03 7.84
CA ASP A 205 -8.79 17.01 6.61
C ASP A 205 -7.41 16.34 6.78
N PRO A 206 -7.35 15.12 7.37
CA PRO A 206 -6.08 14.51 7.72
C PRO A 206 -5.33 14.07 6.47
N ARG A 207 -4.00 14.22 6.49
CA ARG A 207 -3.08 13.65 5.53
C ARG A 207 -2.46 12.39 6.10
N HIS A 208 -2.22 11.42 5.23
CA HIS A 208 -1.49 10.22 5.55
C HIS A 208 -0.04 10.41 5.12
N ILE A 209 0.81 10.72 6.09
CA ILE A 209 2.26 10.90 5.91
C ILE A 209 2.97 9.72 6.55
N GLU A 210 3.98 9.21 5.89
CA GLU A 210 4.75 8.10 6.44
C GLU A 210 6.24 8.29 6.25
N PHE A 211 7.02 7.68 7.13
CA PHE A 211 8.48 7.72 7.09
C PHE A 211 9.06 6.33 6.89
N GLN A 212 9.88 6.18 5.86
CA GLN A 212 10.70 4.99 5.67
C GLN A 212 11.83 4.97 6.67
N VAL A 213 11.92 3.91 7.48
CA VAL A 213 13.05 3.69 8.38
C VAL A 213 13.88 2.50 7.92
N LEU A 214 15.18 2.57 8.21
CA LEU A 214 16.13 1.46 8.11
C LEU A 214 16.83 1.31 9.45
N ALA A 215 16.88 0.09 9.97
CA ALA A 215 17.57 -0.22 11.23
C ALA A 215 18.41 -1.49 11.07
N ASP A 216 19.64 -1.47 11.57
CA ASP A 216 20.52 -2.65 11.55
C ASP A 216 20.51 -3.41 12.88
N SER A 217 21.19 -4.54 12.91
CA SER A 217 21.32 -5.37 14.12
C SER A 217 22.31 -4.82 15.15
N LYS A 218 22.98 -3.68 14.87
CA LYS A 218 23.99 -3.04 15.73
C LYS A 218 23.45 -1.79 16.44
N GLY A 219 22.16 -1.51 16.28
CA GLY A 219 21.46 -0.39 16.94
C GLY A 219 21.50 0.93 16.18
N LYS A 220 21.95 0.93 14.92
CA LYS A 220 21.88 2.11 14.06
C LYS A 220 20.53 2.15 13.38
N THR A 221 19.78 3.24 13.57
CA THR A 221 18.48 3.49 12.94
C THR A 221 18.51 4.85 12.25
N ILE A 222 18.00 4.92 11.02
CA ILE A 222 17.85 6.16 10.25
C ILE A 222 16.47 6.23 9.62
N TYR A 223 15.97 7.42 9.34
CA TYR A 223 14.89 7.61 8.39
C TYR A 223 15.45 7.94 7.00
N VAL A 224 14.78 7.45 5.94
CA VAL A 224 15.29 7.59 4.55
C VAL A 224 14.56 8.70 3.82
N SER A 225 13.23 8.74 3.88
CA SER A 225 12.40 9.82 3.36
C SER A 225 10.98 9.75 3.89
N ASP A 226 10.23 10.81 3.66
CA ASP A 226 8.78 10.86 3.83
C ASP A 226 8.04 10.50 2.54
N ARG A 227 6.81 10.01 2.69
CA ARG A 227 5.86 9.76 1.60
C ARG A 227 4.49 10.33 1.95
N GLU A 228 3.80 10.87 0.97
CA GLU A 228 2.41 11.29 1.03
C GLU A 228 1.53 10.19 0.44
N CYS A 229 0.61 9.65 1.23
CA CYS A 229 -0.25 8.53 0.87
C CYS A 229 -1.76 8.84 1.01
N SER A 230 -2.13 10.11 0.94
CA SER A 230 -3.51 10.56 1.17
C SER A 230 -4.49 10.19 0.06
N ILE A 231 -4.00 9.92 -1.18
CA ILE A 231 -4.89 9.49 -2.27
C ILE A 231 -5.19 8.01 -2.10
N GLN A 232 -6.29 7.73 -1.41
CA GLN A 232 -6.68 6.37 -1.04
C GLN A 232 -8.20 6.16 -1.12
N ARG A 233 -8.60 4.95 -1.38
CA ARG A 233 -10.00 4.52 -1.37
C ARG A 233 -10.20 3.40 -0.37
N ARG A 234 -11.10 3.58 0.61
CA ARG A 234 -11.37 2.60 1.67
C ARG A 234 -10.07 2.13 2.38
N HIS A 235 -9.17 3.06 2.66
CA HIS A 235 -7.83 2.84 3.24
C HIS A 235 -6.85 2.09 2.32
N GLN A 236 -7.16 1.87 1.05
CA GLN A 236 -6.23 1.35 0.06
C GLN A 236 -5.59 2.52 -0.68
N LYS A 237 -4.28 2.67 -0.56
CA LYS A 237 -3.47 3.67 -1.25
C LYS A 237 -3.53 3.42 -2.77
N LEU A 238 -3.63 4.47 -3.56
CA LEU A 238 -3.75 4.40 -5.03
C LEU A 238 -2.71 5.24 -5.76
N ILE A 239 -2.38 6.42 -5.20
CA ILE A 239 -1.31 7.30 -5.68
C ILE A 239 -0.51 7.74 -4.48
N GLU A 240 0.79 7.59 -4.55
CA GLU A 240 1.74 7.98 -3.52
C GLU A 240 2.82 8.90 -4.10
N GLU A 241 3.36 9.80 -3.30
CA GLU A 241 4.46 10.67 -3.73
C GLU A 241 5.52 10.87 -2.64
N SER A 242 6.73 11.12 -3.05
CA SER A 242 7.85 11.47 -2.19
C SER A 242 8.68 12.59 -2.84
N PRO A 243 9.00 13.65 -2.07
CA PRO A 243 8.52 13.97 -0.74
C PRO A 243 7.04 14.37 -0.70
N SER A 244 6.47 14.56 0.49
CA SER A 244 5.13 15.12 0.64
C SER A 244 5.09 16.62 0.30
N PRO A 245 4.02 17.13 -0.34
CA PRO A 245 3.88 18.55 -0.67
C PRO A 245 3.90 19.52 0.51
N ILE A 246 3.64 19.02 1.72
CA ILE A 246 3.64 19.86 2.95
C ILE A 246 4.98 19.81 3.68
N MET A 247 5.90 18.97 3.26
CA MET A 247 7.10 18.67 4.02
C MET A 247 8.16 19.75 3.84
N THR A 248 8.45 20.49 4.92
CA THR A 248 9.63 21.36 5.00
C THR A 248 10.83 20.57 5.54
N PRO A 249 12.07 21.06 5.37
CA PRO A 249 13.24 20.44 5.98
C PRO A 249 13.10 20.23 7.49
N GLU A 250 12.59 21.25 8.21
CA GLU A 250 12.42 21.24 9.65
C GLU A 250 11.37 20.20 10.10
N LEU A 251 10.22 20.16 9.42
CA LEU A 251 9.16 19.21 9.72
C LEU A 251 9.63 17.78 9.41
N ARG A 252 10.43 17.59 8.36
CA ARG A 252 11.02 16.29 8.03
C ARG A 252 11.97 15.80 9.09
N GLU A 253 12.85 16.67 9.59
CA GLU A 253 13.78 16.33 10.66
C GLU A 253 13.03 15.99 11.95
N GLU A 254 12.02 16.77 12.31
CA GLU A 254 11.19 16.53 13.49
C GLU A 254 10.45 15.19 13.40
N MET A 255 9.61 14.99 12.36
CA MET A 255 8.83 13.76 12.20
C MET A 255 9.72 12.54 11.94
N GLY A 256 10.81 12.70 11.19
CA GLY A 256 11.79 11.65 10.93
C GLY A 256 12.48 11.17 12.21
N SER A 257 12.87 12.09 13.09
CA SER A 257 13.43 11.75 14.41
C SER A 257 12.43 11.01 15.29
N ILE A 258 11.14 11.35 15.20
CA ILE A 258 10.08 10.61 15.88
C ILE A 258 9.91 9.21 15.28
N ALA A 259 10.01 9.05 13.95
CA ALA A 259 9.95 7.75 13.30
C ALA A 259 11.13 6.84 13.71
N VAL A 260 12.34 7.39 13.82
CA VAL A 260 13.52 6.69 14.35
C VAL A 260 13.25 6.23 15.79
N ARG A 261 12.77 7.12 16.65
CA ARG A 261 12.43 6.80 18.06
C ARG A 261 11.38 5.69 18.14
N ALA A 262 10.37 5.70 17.27
CA ALA A 262 9.36 4.66 17.22
C ALA A 262 9.96 3.29 16.87
N ALA A 263 10.88 3.24 15.91
CA ALA A 263 11.58 2.02 15.54
C ALA A 263 12.50 1.50 16.66
N GLU A 264 13.25 2.40 17.31
CA GLU A 264 14.12 2.06 18.44
C GLU A 264 13.35 1.50 19.64
N ALA A 265 12.15 2.04 19.94
CA ALA A 265 11.30 1.57 21.04
C ALA A 265 10.90 0.09 20.97
N ILE A 266 10.97 -0.50 19.78
CA ILE A 266 10.64 -1.90 19.56
C ILE A 266 11.84 -2.76 19.17
N ASP A 267 13.06 -2.25 19.31
CA ASP A 267 14.29 -2.91 18.87
C ASP A 267 14.20 -3.36 17.39
N TYR A 268 13.71 -2.45 16.54
CA TYR A 268 13.46 -2.75 15.13
C TYR A 268 14.75 -3.02 14.37
N ARG A 269 14.67 -3.94 13.41
CA ARG A 269 15.71 -4.15 12.41
C ARG A 269 15.06 -4.37 11.04
N SER A 270 15.76 -4.07 9.94
CA SER A 270 15.32 -4.15 8.55
C SER A 270 14.68 -2.83 8.05
N ALA A 271 14.03 -2.87 6.90
CA ALA A 271 13.23 -1.76 6.40
C ALA A 271 11.83 -1.81 7.00
N GLY A 272 11.37 -0.70 7.55
CA GLY A 272 10.03 -0.52 8.09
C GLY A 272 9.48 0.85 7.78
N THR A 273 8.20 1.06 8.07
CA THR A 273 7.54 2.35 7.81
C THR A 273 6.71 2.75 9.01
N VAL A 274 6.91 3.98 9.47
CA VAL A 274 6.10 4.60 10.52
C VAL A 274 5.09 5.53 9.87
N GLU A 275 3.82 5.26 10.05
CA GLU A 275 2.70 5.99 9.48
C GLU A 275 2.14 7.00 10.47
N PHE A 276 1.86 8.22 9.99
CA PHE A 276 1.31 9.32 10.76
C PHE A 276 0.08 9.90 10.09
N MET A 277 -0.87 10.36 10.92
CA MET A 277 -1.93 11.26 10.50
C MET A 277 -1.53 12.68 10.82
N TYR A 278 -1.34 13.50 9.77
CA TYR A 278 -1.03 14.92 9.89
C TYR A 278 -2.29 15.77 9.67
N SER A 279 -2.54 16.72 10.55
CA SER A 279 -3.68 17.64 10.43
C SER A 279 -3.34 19.00 11.04
N ARG A 280 -3.37 20.06 10.22
CA ARG A 280 -3.26 21.47 10.66
C ARG A 280 -2.02 21.81 11.49
N GLY A 281 -0.90 21.19 11.23
CA GLY A 281 0.35 21.40 11.95
C GLY A 281 0.68 20.32 12.96
N ASP A 282 -0.31 19.57 13.43
CA ASP A 282 -0.14 18.45 14.36
C ASP A 282 -0.01 17.13 13.60
N TYR A 283 0.76 16.19 14.14
CA TYR A 283 0.88 14.84 13.58
C TYR A 283 0.86 13.80 14.70
N TYR A 284 0.31 12.64 14.39
CA TYR A 284 0.08 11.57 15.35
C TYR A 284 0.40 10.23 14.72
N PHE A 285 1.07 9.37 15.48
CA PHE A 285 1.32 7.99 15.11
C PHE A 285 0.02 7.25 14.80
N LEU A 286 -0.02 6.58 13.67
CA LEU A 286 -1.12 5.72 13.25
C LEU A 286 -0.77 4.25 13.48
N GLU A 287 0.29 3.79 12.82
CA GLU A 287 0.82 2.43 12.96
C GLU A 287 2.27 2.35 12.44
N MET A 288 2.93 1.24 12.73
CA MET A 288 4.20 0.91 12.11
C MET A 288 4.08 -0.40 11.33
N ASN A 289 4.35 -0.33 10.05
CA ASN A 289 4.42 -1.51 9.19
C ASN A 289 5.81 -2.12 9.29
N THR A 290 5.85 -3.35 9.80
CA THR A 290 7.08 -4.10 10.10
C THR A 290 7.61 -4.87 8.88
N ARG A 291 7.56 -4.25 7.71
CA ARG A 291 7.91 -4.82 6.41
C ARG A 291 8.26 -3.74 5.38
N LEU A 292 8.74 -4.18 4.23
CA LEU A 292 8.80 -3.32 3.05
C LEU A 292 7.38 -2.93 2.60
N GLN A 293 7.16 -1.67 2.23
CA GLN A 293 5.88 -1.18 1.73
C GLN A 293 5.77 -1.33 0.21
N VAL A 294 4.54 -1.33 -0.32
CA VAL A 294 4.28 -1.35 -1.78
C VAL A 294 4.96 -0.16 -2.44
N GLU A 295 4.81 1.02 -1.87
CA GLU A 295 5.27 2.34 -2.34
C GLU A 295 6.74 2.66 -2.07
N HIS A 296 7.54 1.64 -1.65
CA HIS A 296 8.99 1.82 -1.46
C HIS A 296 9.73 2.38 -2.69
N PRO A 297 9.28 2.12 -3.95
CA PRO A 297 9.99 2.61 -5.12
C PRO A 297 10.12 4.13 -5.21
N ILE A 298 9.15 4.92 -4.69
CA ILE A 298 9.27 6.38 -4.71
C ILE A 298 10.40 6.88 -3.81
N THR A 299 10.58 6.26 -2.63
CA THR A 299 11.72 6.53 -1.75
C THR A 299 13.04 6.20 -2.43
N GLU A 300 13.14 5.02 -3.06
CA GLU A 300 14.34 4.59 -3.78
C GLU A 300 14.69 5.55 -4.92
N MET A 301 13.67 6.05 -5.64
CA MET A 301 13.90 6.97 -6.76
C MET A 301 14.44 8.33 -6.32
N VAL A 302 13.98 8.88 -5.19
CA VAL A 302 14.42 10.20 -4.73
C VAL A 302 15.69 10.16 -3.88
N THR A 303 16.05 9.01 -3.30
CA THR A 303 17.22 8.88 -2.41
C THR A 303 18.35 8.04 -3.00
N SER A 304 18.08 7.25 -4.03
CA SER A 304 19.01 6.25 -4.58
C SER A 304 19.40 5.14 -3.59
N VAL A 305 18.67 4.97 -2.49
CA VAL A 305 18.85 3.87 -1.53
C VAL A 305 18.01 2.67 -1.99
N ASP A 306 18.62 1.55 -2.31
CA ASP A 306 17.91 0.31 -2.68
C ASP A 306 17.46 -0.44 -1.42
N LEU A 307 16.20 -0.23 -1.02
CA LEU A 307 15.64 -0.76 0.23
C LEU A 307 15.61 -2.30 0.28
N ALA A 308 15.36 -2.96 -0.83
CA ALA A 308 15.37 -4.42 -0.88
C ALA A 308 16.80 -4.99 -0.71
N LYS A 309 17.81 -4.34 -1.28
CA LYS A 309 19.22 -4.73 -1.03
C LYS A 309 19.62 -4.49 0.40
N GLU A 310 19.21 -3.34 0.99
CA GLU A 310 19.52 -3.05 2.38
C GLU A 310 18.85 -4.07 3.33
N GLN A 311 17.62 -4.50 3.06
CA GLN A 311 17.02 -5.59 3.84
C GLN A 311 17.85 -6.87 3.81
N ILE A 312 18.35 -7.26 2.63
CA ILE A 312 19.19 -8.45 2.45
C ILE A 312 20.52 -8.30 3.18
N ARG A 313 21.19 -7.14 3.07
CA ARG A 313 22.47 -6.86 3.74
C ARG A 313 22.32 -6.85 5.27
N ILE A 314 21.32 -6.16 5.78
CA ILE A 314 21.03 -6.13 7.23
C ILE A 314 20.77 -7.54 7.75
N ALA A 315 19.99 -8.34 7.04
CA ALA A 315 19.70 -9.72 7.41
C ALA A 315 20.94 -10.62 7.35
N ALA A 316 21.90 -10.31 6.46
CA ALA A 316 23.21 -10.96 6.41
C ALA A 316 24.18 -10.49 7.53
N GLY A 317 23.76 -9.59 8.41
CA GLY A 317 24.56 -9.06 9.52
C GLY A 317 25.48 -7.89 9.16
N GLU A 318 25.36 -7.32 7.98
CA GLU A 318 26.08 -6.12 7.59
C GLU A 318 25.51 -4.89 8.33
N PRO A 319 26.35 -3.93 8.74
CA PRO A 319 25.88 -2.66 9.29
C PRO A 319 25.26 -1.80 8.18
N LEU A 320 24.37 -0.88 8.55
CA LEU A 320 23.87 0.14 7.63
C LEU A 320 25.02 0.95 7.02
N ALA A 321 25.05 0.99 5.69
CA ALA A 321 26.07 1.70 4.93
C ALA A 321 25.94 3.24 5.00
N TYR A 322 24.76 3.74 5.37
CA TYR A 322 24.42 5.16 5.35
C TYR A 322 24.34 5.73 6.77
N SER A 323 24.82 6.95 6.99
CA SER A 323 24.48 7.80 8.12
C SER A 323 23.27 8.69 7.76
N GLN A 324 22.63 9.33 8.75
CA GLN A 324 21.45 10.17 8.50
C GLN A 324 21.76 11.36 7.58
N ASP A 325 22.94 11.97 7.74
CA ASP A 325 23.41 13.11 6.97
C ASP A 325 23.84 12.78 5.54
N GLU A 326 24.02 11.50 5.20
CA GLU A 326 24.26 11.02 3.83
C GLU A 326 22.97 10.79 3.03
N ILE A 327 21.82 10.84 3.68
CA ILE A 327 20.52 10.67 2.99
C ILE A 327 20.11 12.00 2.36
N GLU A 328 20.21 12.05 1.04
CA GLU A 328 19.78 13.20 0.26
C GLU A 328 18.51 12.89 -0.53
N ILE A 329 17.52 13.77 -0.46
CA ILE A 329 16.30 13.70 -1.28
C ILE A 329 16.51 14.57 -2.52
N ARG A 330 16.46 13.96 -3.71
CA ARG A 330 16.67 14.62 -4.99
C ARG A 330 15.44 14.51 -5.88
N GLY A 331 14.90 15.65 -6.27
CA GLY A 331 13.72 15.71 -7.12
C GLY A 331 12.43 15.29 -6.43
N TRP A 332 11.51 14.71 -7.19
CA TRP A 332 10.17 14.32 -6.77
C TRP A 332 9.73 13.06 -7.49
N ALA A 333 9.20 12.08 -6.79
CA ALA A 333 8.68 10.86 -7.39
C ALA A 333 7.19 10.67 -7.06
N ILE A 334 6.42 10.18 -8.02
CA ILE A 334 5.01 9.82 -7.87
C ILE A 334 4.86 8.37 -8.32
N GLU A 335 4.13 7.57 -7.55
CA GLU A 335 3.73 6.21 -7.91
C GLU A 335 2.23 6.16 -8.18
N CYS A 336 1.84 5.41 -9.22
CA CYS A 336 0.46 5.03 -9.47
C CYS A 336 0.36 3.50 -9.45
N ARG A 337 -0.51 2.95 -8.59
CA ARG A 337 -0.80 1.51 -8.57
C ARG A 337 -1.77 1.17 -9.67
N VAL A 338 -1.28 0.54 -10.74
CA VAL A 338 -2.13 0.11 -11.85
C VAL A 338 -2.69 -1.27 -11.56
N ASN A 339 -4.00 -1.31 -11.30
CA ASN A 339 -4.76 -2.50 -10.94
C ASN A 339 -5.71 -2.90 -12.07
N ALA A 340 -5.99 -4.21 -12.17
CA ALA A 340 -7.08 -4.73 -13.00
C ALA A 340 -8.42 -4.55 -12.28
N GLU A 341 -8.91 -3.32 -12.28
CA GLU A 341 -10.13 -2.87 -11.59
C GLU A 341 -10.89 -1.89 -12.46
N ASP A 342 -12.21 -1.88 -12.35
CA ASP A 342 -13.08 -0.95 -13.06
C ASP A 342 -13.50 0.22 -12.16
N PRO A 343 -12.89 1.41 -12.30
CA PRO A 343 -13.24 2.57 -11.49
C PRO A 343 -14.71 2.99 -11.63
N LEU A 344 -15.30 2.81 -12.81
CA LEU A 344 -16.70 3.19 -13.08
C LEU A 344 -17.72 2.21 -12.48
N ASN A 345 -17.26 1.03 -12.08
CA ASN A 345 -18.04 0.01 -11.38
C ASN A 345 -17.48 -0.23 -9.96
N ASP A 346 -17.40 0.84 -9.16
CA ASP A 346 -16.93 0.82 -7.76
C ASP A 346 -15.61 0.06 -7.55
N PHE A 347 -14.69 0.15 -8.52
CA PHE A 347 -13.40 -0.55 -8.52
C PHE A 347 -13.54 -2.08 -8.44
N ALA A 348 -14.58 -2.63 -9.05
CA ALA A 348 -14.74 -4.07 -9.13
C ALA A 348 -13.53 -4.70 -9.81
N PRO A 349 -12.99 -5.83 -9.28
CA PRO A 349 -11.89 -6.54 -9.91
C PRO A 349 -12.25 -7.00 -11.33
N SER A 350 -11.29 -6.86 -12.25
CA SER A 350 -11.40 -7.29 -13.64
C SER A 350 -10.40 -8.42 -13.96
N PRO A 351 -10.58 -9.63 -13.41
CA PRO A 351 -9.72 -10.76 -13.72
C PRO A 351 -9.85 -11.15 -15.18
N GLY A 352 -8.80 -11.73 -15.75
CA GLY A 352 -8.86 -12.19 -17.14
C GLY A 352 -7.51 -12.19 -17.84
N ARG A 353 -7.54 -12.47 -19.15
CA ARG A 353 -6.32 -12.57 -19.96
C ARG A 353 -5.92 -11.20 -20.52
N ILE A 354 -4.70 -10.77 -20.21
CA ILE A 354 -4.07 -9.61 -20.84
C ILE A 354 -3.79 -9.95 -22.31
N LYS A 355 -4.43 -9.22 -23.24
CA LYS A 355 -4.27 -9.43 -24.70
C LYS A 355 -3.07 -8.69 -25.24
N ARG A 356 -2.89 -7.42 -24.84
CA ARG A 356 -1.73 -6.58 -25.18
C ARG A 356 -1.17 -5.97 -23.91
N TYR A 357 0.13 -5.89 -23.85
CA TYR A 357 0.88 -5.28 -22.75
C TYR A 357 2.09 -4.52 -23.33
N ARG A 358 2.17 -3.23 -23.03
CA ARG A 358 3.34 -2.41 -23.29
C ARG A 358 3.53 -1.45 -22.13
N SER A 359 4.55 -1.68 -21.32
CA SER A 359 4.91 -0.76 -20.24
C SER A 359 5.46 0.55 -20.80
N PRO A 360 5.20 1.68 -20.12
CA PRO A 360 5.81 2.96 -20.47
C PRO A 360 7.31 2.95 -20.17
N GLY A 361 8.03 3.93 -20.72
CA GLY A 361 9.46 4.08 -20.54
C GLY A 361 9.92 5.52 -20.69
N GLY A 362 11.21 5.71 -20.97
CA GLY A 362 11.85 7.01 -21.15
C GLY A 362 12.33 7.64 -19.84
N PRO A 363 12.85 8.88 -19.89
CA PRO A 363 13.51 9.51 -18.76
C PRO A 363 12.63 9.61 -17.53
N GLY A 364 13.16 9.17 -16.37
CA GLY A 364 12.51 9.24 -15.08
C GLY A 364 11.33 8.29 -14.88
N ILE A 365 11.15 7.27 -15.71
CA ILE A 365 10.10 6.27 -15.57
C ILE A 365 10.68 4.93 -15.11
N ARG A 366 10.09 4.38 -14.04
CA ARG A 366 10.29 3.02 -13.54
C ARG A 366 8.97 2.28 -13.53
N VAL A 367 8.97 1.02 -13.94
CA VAL A 367 7.79 0.15 -13.87
C VAL A 367 8.17 -1.16 -13.19
N ASP A 368 7.58 -1.40 -12.02
CA ASP A 368 7.67 -2.68 -11.35
C ASP A 368 6.40 -3.48 -11.68
N SER A 369 6.55 -4.55 -12.46
CA SER A 369 5.42 -5.33 -13.01
C SER A 369 5.68 -6.83 -12.91
N GLY A 370 4.59 -7.58 -12.67
CA GLY A 370 4.60 -9.04 -12.61
C GLY A 370 3.88 -9.72 -13.79
N VAL A 371 3.45 -8.96 -14.79
CA VAL A 371 2.60 -9.46 -15.88
C VAL A 371 3.25 -9.30 -17.27
N TYR A 372 2.67 -9.96 -18.27
CA TYR A 372 3.07 -9.90 -19.67
C TYR A 372 1.87 -10.17 -20.60
N ALA A 373 2.01 -9.94 -21.90
CA ALA A 373 0.95 -10.24 -22.86
C ALA A 373 0.66 -11.75 -22.91
N GLY A 374 -0.60 -12.13 -22.69
CA GLY A 374 -1.04 -13.52 -22.55
C GLY A 374 -1.18 -14.00 -21.10
N PHE A 375 -0.67 -13.27 -20.11
CA PHE A 375 -0.86 -13.59 -18.69
C PHE A 375 -2.34 -13.52 -18.31
N VAL A 376 -2.76 -14.42 -17.42
CA VAL A 376 -4.12 -14.44 -16.88
C VAL A 376 -4.07 -13.93 -15.44
N ILE A 377 -4.71 -12.78 -15.18
CA ILE A 377 -4.87 -12.25 -13.84
C ILE A 377 -5.87 -13.15 -13.10
N PRO A 378 -5.43 -13.85 -12.04
CA PRO A 378 -6.30 -14.77 -11.33
C PRO A 378 -7.21 -14.01 -10.34
N PRO A 379 -8.39 -14.54 -10.00
CA PRO A 379 -9.29 -13.92 -9.03
C PRO A 379 -8.93 -14.20 -7.56
N TYR A 380 -7.85 -14.93 -7.30
CA TYR A 380 -7.46 -15.40 -5.95
C TYR A 380 -6.59 -14.42 -5.16
N TYR A 381 -6.01 -13.42 -5.82
CA TYR A 381 -5.01 -12.52 -5.27
C TYR A 381 -5.35 -11.07 -5.63
N ASP A 382 -4.54 -10.15 -5.12
CA ASP A 382 -4.61 -8.74 -5.46
C ASP A 382 -4.58 -8.53 -6.99
N SER A 383 -5.33 -7.53 -7.46
CA SER A 383 -5.52 -7.19 -8.87
C SER A 383 -4.36 -6.39 -9.47
N MET A 384 -3.29 -6.12 -8.71
CA MET A 384 -2.17 -5.28 -9.14
C MET A 384 -1.44 -5.84 -10.37
N ILE A 385 -1.40 -5.02 -11.41
CA ILE A 385 -0.66 -5.28 -12.64
C ILE A 385 0.78 -4.78 -12.50
N SER A 386 0.92 -3.55 -12.03
CA SER A 386 2.21 -2.89 -11.87
C SER A 386 2.13 -1.66 -10.98
N LYS A 387 3.31 -1.22 -10.53
CA LYS A 387 3.54 0.12 -10.00
C LYS A 387 4.27 0.92 -11.08
N VAL A 388 3.69 2.04 -11.48
CA VAL A 388 4.33 2.99 -12.39
C VAL A 388 4.85 4.13 -11.53
N VAL A 389 6.16 4.40 -11.61
CA VAL A 389 6.80 5.47 -10.88
C VAL A 389 7.37 6.48 -11.86
N ALA A 390 7.07 7.74 -11.66
CA ALA A 390 7.62 8.84 -12.43
C ALA A 390 8.40 9.79 -11.52
N MET A 391 9.67 10.02 -11.83
CA MET A 391 10.53 10.97 -11.14
C MET A 391 10.78 12.20 -12.01
N GLY A 392 10.69 13.38 -11.41
CA GLY A 392 11.05 14.68 -12.00
C GLY A 392 12.03 15.44 -11.13
N ARG A 393 12.59 16.54 -11.65
CA ARG A 393 13.38 17.48 -10.84
C ARG A 393 12.55 18.21 -9.77
N ASP A 394 11.23 18.31 -10.04
CA ASP A 394 10.23 18.89 -9.17
C ASP A 394 8.89 18.16 -9.35
N ARG A 395 7.90 18.47 -8.48
CA ARG A 395 6.58 17.84 -8.48
C ARG A 395 5.83 18.02 -9.80
N LYS A 396 5.92 19.19 -10.42
CA LYS A 396 5.26 19.50 -11.68
C LYS A 396 5.79 18.62 -12.82
N GLU A 397 7.09 18.44 -12.88
CA GLU A 397 7.72 17.56 -13.88
C GLU A 397 7.39 16.09 -13.62
N ALA A 398 7.35 15.65 -12.34
CA ALA A 398 6.93 14.28 -11.99
C ALA A 398 5.49 14.01 -12.44
N ILE A 399 4.54 14.94 -12.19
CA ILE A 399 3.16 14.83 -12.68
C ILE A 399 3.12 14.73 -14.21
N SER A 400 3.83 15.62 -14.91
CA SER A 400 3.84 15.61 -16.38
C SER A 400 4.43 14.31 -16.97
N ARG A 401 5.47 13.76 -16.34
CA ARG A 401 6.06 12.47 -16.71
C ARG A 401 5.11 11.31 -16.42
N MET A 402 4.37 11.35 -15.31
CA MET A 402 3.39 10.33 -14.97
C MET A 402 2.22 10.35 -15.96
N GLU A 403 1.68 11.53 -16.31
CA GLU A 403 0.62 11.65 -17.32
C GLU A 403 1.06 11.06 -18.67
N ARG A 404 2.30 11.36 -19.11
CA ARG A 404 2.88 10.78 -20.31
C ARG A 404 3.03 9.26 -20.20
N ALA A 405 3.53 8.77 -19.08
CA ALA A 405 3.71 7.33 -18.86
C ALA A 405 2.37 6.58 -18.91
N LEU A 406 1.34 7.10 -18.26
CA LEU A 406 0.00 6.50 -18.28
C LEU A 406 -0.64 6.55 -19.68
N TYR A 407 -0.39 7.62 -20.46
CA TYR A 407 -0.82 7.70 -21.87
C TYR A 407 -0.15 6.65 -22.77
N GLU A 408 1.13 6.35 -22.53
CA GLU A 408 1.89 5.35 -23.29
C GLU A 408 1.58 3.90 -22.83
N TYR A 409 0.96 3.73 -21.66
CA TYR A 409 0.75 2.41 -21.04
C TYR A 409 -0.41 1.67 -21.72
N ILE A 410 -0.11 0.58 -22.38
CA ILE A 410 -1.11 -0.25 -23.06
C ILE A 410 -1.33 -1.55 -22.29
N VAL A 411 -2.51 -1.68 -21.71
CA VAL A 411 -3.03 -2.93 -21.13
C VAL A 411 -4.42 -3.16 -21.72
N THR A 412 -4.62 -4.26 -22.43
CA THR A 412 -5.93 -4.60 -22.99
C THR A 412 -6.31 -6.03 -22.67
N GLY A 413 -7.61 -6.31 -22.66
CA GLY A 413 -8.17 -7.62 -22.30
C GLY A 413 -8.73 -7.68 -20.89
N VAL A 414 -8.38 -6.70 -20.05
CA VAL A 414 -8.93 -6.42 -18.71
C VAL A 414 -9.20 -4.93 -18.60
N VAL A 415 -10.09 -4.52 -17.70
CA VAL A 415 -10.28 -3.11 -17.34
C VAL A 415 -9.23 -2.73 -16.30
N THR A 416 -8.73 -1.49 -16.37
CA THR A 416 -7.74 -0.98 -15.44
C THR A 416 -8.15 0.37 -14.87
N ASN A 417 -7.56 0.74 -13.73
CA ASN A 417 -7.77 2.03 -13.09
C ASN A 417 -6.89 3.17 -13.67
N ILE A 418 -6.28 3.01 -14.84
CA ILE A 418 -5.42 4.03 -15.47
C ILE A 418 -6.17 5.36 -15.64
N ASN A 419 -7.41 5.34 -16.13
CA ASN A 419 -8.22 6.55 -16.33
C ASN A 419 -8.50 7.30 -15.03
N PHE A 420 -8.63 6.58 -13.92
CA PHE A 420 -8.74 7.17 -12.60
C PHE A 420 -7.46 7.94 -12.24
N HIS A 421 -6.30 7.34 -12.43
CA HIS A 421 -5.03 8.02 -12.15
C HIS A 421 -4.87 9.29 -13.00
N VAL A 422 -5.20 9.24 -14.29
CA VAL A 422 -5.16 10.40 -15.18
C VAL A 422 -6.10 11.52 -14.69
N ALA A 423 -7.31 11.17 -14.25
CA ALA A 423 -8.28 12.14 -13.73
C ALA A 423 -7.74 12.83 -12.45
N VAL A 424 -7.19 12.07 -11.51
CA VAL A 424 -6.59 12.63 -10.28
C VAL A 424 -5.40 13.53 -10.57
N LEU A 425 -4.47 13.10 -11.43
CA LEU A 425 -3.26 13.88 -11.80
C LEU A 425 -3.59 15.21 -12.47
N ARG A 426 -4.71 15.29 -13.17
CA ARG A 426 -5.21 16.52 -13.82
C ARG A 426 -6.01 17.42 -12.89
N HIS A 427 -6.48 16.90 -11.78
CA HIS A 427 -7.29 17.65 -10.84
C HIS A 427 -6.51 18.82 -10.22
N GLU A 428 -7.11 20.01 -10.14
CA GLU A 428 -6.43 21.23 -9.74
C GLU A 428 -5.91 21.16 -8.29
N ARG A 429 -6.70 20.64 -7.36
CA ARG A 429 -6.27 20.47 -5.96
C ARG A 429 -5.07 19.52 -5.87
N PHE A 430 -5.08 18.38 -6.63
CA PHE A 430 -3.92 17.49 -6.67
C PHE A 430 -2.68 18.22 -7.18
N ARG A 431 -2.79 18.97 -8.27
CA ARG A 431 -1.68 19.75 -8.85
C ARG A 431 -1.09 20.78 -7.89
N ARG A 432 -1.95 21.39 -7.05
CA ARG A 432 -1.51 22.32 -5.99
C ARG A 432 -0.95 21.64 -4.76
N GLY A 433 -1.06 20.29 -4.62
CA GLY A 433 -0.70 19.57 -3.40
C GLY A 433 -1.71 19.72 -2.26
N ASP A 434 -2.90 20.23 -2.55
CA ASP A 434 -4.01 20.37 -1.60
C ASP A 434 -4.83 19.08 -1.58
N ILE A 435 -4.31 18.07 -0.91
CA ILE A 435 -4.87 16.72 -0.82
C ILE A 435 -5.00 16.28 0.64
N ASN A 436 -5.98 15.43 0.91
CA ASN A 436 -6.22 14.81 2.21
C ASN A 436 -6.84 13.41 2.00
N THR A 437 -7.04 12.63 3.06
CA THR A 437 -7.61 11.28 2.96
C THR A 437 -9.08 11.25 2.52
N ASN A 438 -9.77 12.38 2.54
CA ASN A 438 -11.14 12.52 2.08
C ASN A 438 -11.24 13.01 0.62
N PHE A 439 -10.10 13.32 -0.03
CA PHE A 439 -10.03 13.90 -1.37
C PHE A 439 -10.99 13.25 -2.38
N LEU A 440 -11.03 11.92 -2.44
CA LEU A 440 -11.89 11.18 -3.38
C LEU A 440 -13.38 11.26 -3.04
N LYS A 441 -13.74 11.59 -1.78
CA LYS A 441 -15.13 11.77 -1.35
C LYS A 441 -15.61 13.20 -1.55
N GLU A 442 -14.70 14.16 -1.37
CA GLU A 442 -14.97 15.60 -1.50
C GLU A 442 -15.08 16.04 -2.94
N GLU A 443 -14.27 15.44 -3.80
CA GLU A 443 -14.18 15.78 -5.21
C GLU A 443 -14.95 14.80 -6.09
N ALA A 444 -15.61 15.31 -7.11
CA ALA A 444 -16.36 14.49 -8.07
C ALA A 444 -15.42 13.77 -9.08
N ILE A 445 -14.36 13.14 -8.60
CA ILE A 445 -13.32 12.49 -9.43
C ILE A 445 -13.92 11.51 -10.44
N MET A 446 -15.01 10.82 -10.08
CA MET A 446 -15.63 9.83 -10.97
C MET A 446 -16.24 10.46 -12.23
N GLU A 447 -16.69 11.73 -12.17
CA GLU A 447 -17.15 12.46 -13.35
C GLU A 447 -15.98 12.79 -14.29
N GLU A 448 -14.81 13.14 -13.73
CA GLU A 448 -13.61 13.34 -14.53
C GLU A 448 -13.09 12.03 -15.14
N VAL A 449 -13.20 10.91 -14.43
CA VAL A 449 -12.86 9.58 -14.96
C VAL A 449 -13.72 9.23 -16.18
N LYS A 450 -15.02 9.52 -16.14
CA LYS A 450 -15.93 9.32 -17.30
C LYS A 450 -15.47 10.14 -18.49
N LYS A 451 -15.18 11.44 -18.29
CA LYS A 451 -14.69 12.35 -19.36
C LYS A 451 -13.37 11.84 -19.98
N VAL A 452 -12.43 11.38 -19.14
CA VAL A 452 -11.15 10.78 -19.62
C VAL A 452 -11.44 9.54 -20.45
N ALA A 453 -12.28 8.64 -19.98
CA ALA A 453 -12.63 7.40 -20.69
C ALA A 453 -13.33 7.68 -22.04
N GLU A 454 -14.24 8.66 -22.09
CA GLU A 454 -14.91 9.09 -23.33
C GLU A 454 -13.92 9.70 -24.33
N ALA A 455 -13.04 10.58 -23.89
CA ALA A 455 -12.03 11.19 -24.76
C ALA A 455 -11.05 10.16 -25.36
N GLU A 456 -10.68 9.14 -24.60
CA GLU A 456 -9.84 8.03 -25.12
C GLU A 456 -10.59 7.18 -26.15
N ARG A 457 -11.87 6.91 -25.91
CA ARG A 457 -12.72 6.18 -26.84
C ARG A 457 -12.86 6.93 -28.17
N GLU A 458 -13.11 8.24 -28.12
CA GLU A 458 -13.20 9.09 -29.31
C GLU A 458 -11.90 9.12 -30.10
N LYS A 459 -10.74 9.24 -29.43
CA LYS A 459 -9.43 9.17 -30.08
C LYS A 459 -9.21 7.81 -30.77
N GLY A 460 -9.56 6.71 -30.11
CA GLY A 460 -9.47 5.38 -30.68
C GLY A 460 -10.33 5.21 -31.93
N LEU A 461 -11.55 5.77 -31.96
CA LEU A 461 -12.44 5.78 -33.11
C LEU A 461 -11.90 6.64 -34.26
N SER A 462 -11.35 7.84 -33.94
CA SER A 462 -10.72 8.73 -34.90
C SER A 462 -9.52 8.08 -35.58
N LEU A 463 -8.65 7.44 -34.82
CA LEU A 463 -7.47 6.73 -35.33
C LEU A 463 -7.86 5.54 -36.21
N ALA A 464 -8.86 4.77 -35.80
CA ALA A 464 -9.38 3.65 -36.60
C ALA A 464 -9.96 4.13 -37.94
N SER A 465 -10.65 5.28 -37.93
CA SER A 465 -11.17 5.94 -39.13
C SER A 465 -10.04 6.44 -40.05
N ALA A 466 -9.01 7.07 -39.49
CA ALA A 466 -7.86 7.57 -40.24
C ALA A 466 -7.02 6.46 -40.89
N LEU A 467 -7.01 5.26 -40.28
CA LEU A 467 -6.30 4.10 -40.83
C LEU A 467 -7.14 3.30 -41.86
N GLY A 468 -8.30 3.84 -42.33
CA GLY A 468 -9.16 3.20 -43.32
C GLY A 468 -9.84 1.93 -42.78
N ALA A 469 -9.87 1.74 -41.48
CA ALA A 469 -10.66 0.67 -40.87
C ALA A 469 -12.13 0.97 -41.08
N ASP A 470 -12.90 -0.01 -41.60
CA ASP A 470 -14.35 0.13 -41.81
C ASP A 470 -15.03 0.47 -40.46
N THR A 471 -15.33 1.76 -40.30
CA THR A 471 -15.90 2.31 -39.05
C THR A 471 -17.21 1.63 -38.67
N ARG A 472 -17.92 1.06 -39.64
CA ARG A 472 -19.13 0.23 -39.40
C ARG A 472 -18.78 -1.08 -38.71
N LYS A 473 -17.66 -1.74 -39.06
CA LYS A 473 -17.19 -2.95 -38.37
C LYS A 473 -16.67 -2.65 -36.98
N VAL A 474 -15.95 -1.57 -36.80
CA VAL A 474 -15.47 -1.13 -35.47
C VAL A 474 -16.66 -0.76 -34.58
N ALA A 475 -17.63 -0.01 -35.09
CA ALA A 475 -18.84 0.32 -34.35
C ALA A 475 -19.70 -0.91 -34.04
N ALA A 476 -19.83 -1.86 -34.99
CA ALA A 476 -20.57 -3.11 -34.78
C ALA A 476 -19.87 -4.01 -33.72
N ILE A 477 -18.55 -4.10 -33.74
CA ILE A 477 -17.77 -4.83 -32.70
C ILE A 477 -17.92 -4.17 -31.35
N SER A 478 -17.84 -2.83 -31.27
CA SER A 478 -18.05 -2.09 -30.03
C SER A 478 -19.47 -2.22 -29.49
N ALA A 479 -20.48 -2.20 -30.35
CA ALA A 479 -21.87 -2.42 -29.98
C ALA A 479 -22.14 -3.86 -29.56
N ALA A 480 -21.55 -4.85 -30.25
CA ALA A 480 -21.64 -6.25 -29.88
C ALA A 480 -20.95 -6.57 -28.54
N VAL A 481 -19.81 -5.96 -28.27
CA VAL A 481 -19.13 -6.07 -26.97
C VAL A 481 -19.96 -5.39 -25.89
N GLY A 482 -20.54 -4.22 -26.14
CA GLY A 482 -21.44 -3.53 -25.21
C GLY A 482 -22.71 -4.35 -24.92
N ALA A 483 -23.34 -4.92 -25.94
CA ALA A 483 -24.51 -5.79 -25.80
C ALA A 483 -24.18 -7.11 -25.08
N TYR A 484 -23.00 -7.69 -25.35
CA TYR A 484 -22.53 -8.90 -24.66
C TYR A 484 -22.24 -8.64 -23.18
N MET A 485 -21.72 -7.45 -22.84
CA MET A 485 -21.49 -7.05 -21.46
C MET A 485 -22.80 -6.76 -20.72
N SER A 486 -23.79 -6.12 -21.37
CA SER A 486 -25.11 -5.86 -20.77
C SER A 486 -25.97 -7.10 -20.61
N HIS A 487 -25.81 -8.14 -21.46
CA HIS A 487 -26.53 -9.42 -21.32
C HIS A 487 -25.99 -10.31 -20.17
N ARG A 488 -24.83 -10.02 -19.61
CA ARG A 488 -24.33 -10.71 -18.41
C ARG A 488 -24.89 -10.13 -17.10
N GLU A 489 -25.61 -9.01 -17.16
CA GLU A 489 -26.21 -8.36 -15.98
C GLU A 489 -27.65 -8.79 -15.69
N THR A 490 -28.26 -9.69 -16.49
CA THR A 490 -29.55 -10.25 -16.14
C THR A 490 -29.35 -11.57 -15.43
N PRO A 491 -29.67 -11.68 -14.12
CA PRO A 491 -29.73 -12.98 -13.47
C PRO A 491 -30.85 -13.79 -14.10
N ALA A 492 -30.56 -15.06 -14.43
CA ALA A 492 -31.57 -16.02 -14.83
C ALA A 492 -32.61 -16.10 -13.70
N SER A 493 -33.84 -15.63 -13.99
CA SER A 493 -34.98 -15.88 -13.14
C SER A 493 -35.25 -17.40 -13.17
N GLU A 494 -35.32 -17.98 -11.98
CA GLU A 494 -35.75 -19.36 -11.72
C GLU A 494 -37.06 -19.67 -12.44
N GLU A 495 -37.06 -20.78 -13.18
CA GLU A 495 -38.17 -21.70 -13.32
C GLU A 495 -37.73 -23.14 -13.03
#